data_807bff0c265dfad9ee75a7f5f35ddd96
#
_entry.id   807bff0c265dfad9ee75a7f5f35ddd96
#
_cell.length_a   1.000
_cell.length_b   1.000
_cell.length_c   1.000
_cell.angle_alpha   90.00
_cell.angle_beta   90.00
_cell.angle_gamma   90.00
#
_symmetry.space_group_name_H-M   'P 1'
#
loop_
_entity.id
_entity.type
_entity.pdbx_description
1 polymer ?
#
loop_
_entity_poly.entity_id
_entity_poly.type
_entity_poly.pdbx_seq_one_letter_code
_entity_poly.pdbx_strand_id
1 'polypeptide(L)'
;MPTATTPPDVTRALAGFARAVRAAGVPVTLDRTTAFLTCAAELGADLRSHVYWAGRATLCSDPDHQRLYDLAFADWFGGEPGRLSVAAPPPVQVGAMARLDTGQPTEGGPPDDDPLRAAASATEVLRHRDVADLDPVARDEVNRLLAVLPVQVPSRRSSRQRPAGRGRLDVRRTLREELRRAGEPGPLRYRRAGRRPRRVVWLVDVSGSMAPYAEVLLRLAHAHLRSGVGHGPSRVEVFTLGTRLTRVTTALQHRDVETALRAAGQQVPDWSGGTRLGETLQAFVDRWGQRGVARGAVVVICSDGWERGDPALLG
;
A
#
# COMPACT_ATOMS: atom_id res chain seq x y z
N MET A 1 -10.31 -27.61 -24.29
CA MET A 1 -10.13 -27.63 -22.82
C MET A 1 -11.51 -27.53 -22.21
N PRO A 2 -12.01 -28.53 -21.46
CA PRO A 2 -13.32 -28.46 -20.84
C PRO A 2 -13.26 -27.50 -19.64
N THR A 3 -14.10 -26.47 -19.65
CA THR A 3 -14.38 -25.60 -18.51
C THR A 3 -15.03 -26.44 -17.41
N ALA A 4 -14.29 -26.65 -16.32
CA ALA A 4 -14.82 -27.34 -15.14
C ALA A 4 -15.93 -26.48 -14.52
N THR A 5 -17.18 -26.86 -14.79
CA THR A 5 -18.36 -26.23 -14.17
C THR A 5 -18.41 -26.64 -12.70
N THR A 6 -18.08 -25.73 -11.82
CA THR A 6 -18.17 -25.95 -10.35
C THR A 6 -19.62 -26.26 -9.97
N PRO A 7 -19.89 -27.30 -9.18
CA PRO A 7 -21.24 -27.63 -8.76
C PRO A 7 -21.94 -26.46 -8.03
N PRO A 8 -23.25 -26.23 -8.23
CA PRO A 8 -23.96 -25.07 -7.66
C PRO A 8 -23.89 -24.98 -6.13
N ASP A 9 -23.71 -26.11 -5.44
CA ASP A 9 -23.59 -26.16 -3.98
C ASP A 9 -22.23 -25.62 -3.52
N VAL A 10 -21.14 -25.90 -4.23
CA VAL A 10 -19.81 -25.36 -3.88
C VAL A 10 -19.77 -23.85 -4.09
N THR A 11 -20.35 -23.35 -5.18
CA THR A 11 -20.43 -21.90 -5.43
C THR A 11 -21.22 -21.19 -4.33
N ARG A 12 -22.33 -21.79 -3.85
CA ARG A 12 -23.15 -21.24 -2.77
C ARG A 12 -22.37 -21.23 -1.44
N ALA A 13 -21.62 -22.29 -1.13
CA ALA A 13 -20.78 -22.38 0.05
C ALA A 13 -19.66 -21.33 0.04
N LEU A 14 -18.98 -21.17 -1.08
CA LEU A 14 -17.92 -20.15 -1.24
C LEU A 14 -18.48 -18.72 -1.17
N ALA A 15 -19.64 -18.45 -1.76
CA ALA A 15 -20.32 -17.17 -1.59
C ALA A 15 -20.76 -16.91 -0.14
N GLY A 16 -21.14 -17.98 0.58
CA GLY A 16 -21.40 -17.96 2.03
C GLY A 16 -20.15 -17.60 2.82
N PHE A 17 -19.03 -18.20 2.49
CA PHE A 17 -17.74 -17.89 3.10
C PHE A 17 -17.32 -16.43 2.87
N ALA A 18 -17.46 -15.90 1.65
CA ALA A 18 -17.16 -14.48 1.39
C ALA A 18 -18.02 -13.52 2.24
N ARG A 19 -19.28 -13.91 2.53
CA ARG A 19 -20.15 -13.15 3.45
C ARG A 19 -19.67 -13.26 4.90
N ALA A 20 -19.21 -14.45 5.33
CA ALA A 20 -18.65 -14.63 6.67
C ALA A 20 -17.39 -13.80 6.87
N VAL A 21 -16.49 -13.75 5.88
CA VAL A 21 -15.30 -12.90 5.89
C VAL A 21 -15.66 -11.41 5.99
N ARG A 22 -16.74 -10.99 5.29
CA ARG A 22 -17.26 -9.61 5.43
C ARG A 22 -17.81 -9.35 6.83
N ALA A 23 -18.54 -10.31 7.40
CA ALA A 23 -19.08 -10.20 8.77
C ALA A 23 -17.97 -10.18 9.83
N ALA A 24 -16.81 -10.79 9.55
CA ALA A 24 -15.61 -10.73 10.38
C ALA A 24 -14.86 -9.38 10.31
N GLY A 25 -15.35 -8.42 9.51
CA GLY A 25 -14.78 -7.07 9.42
C GLY A 25 -13.88 -6.80 8.22
N VAL A 26 -13.71 -7.75 7.29
CA VAL A 26 -12.97 -7.52 6.04
C VAL A 26 -13.87 -6.83 5.02
N PRO A 27 -13.49 -5.70 4.40
CA PRO A 27 -14.32 -4.98 3.44
C PRO A 27 -14.38 -5.71 2.09
N VAL A 28 -15.24 -6.74 2.01
CA VAL A 28 -15.45 -7.54 0.80
C VAL A 28 -16.54 -6.92 -0.06
N THR A 29 -16.17 -6.44 -1.26
CA THR A 29 -17.09 -5.93 -2.29
C THR A 29 -17.66 -7.07 -3.13
N LEU A 30 -18.70 -6.78 -3.94
CA LEU A 30 -19.25 -7.74 -4.88
C LEU A 30 -18.21 -8.20 -5.91
N ASP A 31 -17.42 -7.27 -6.44
CA ASP A 31 -16.36 -7.56 -7.42
C ASP A 31 -15.31 -8.51 -6.85
N ARG A 32 -14.91 -8.31 -5.58
CA ARG A 32 -14.00 -9.22 -4.87
C ARG A 32 -14.59 -10.60 -4.65
N THR A 33 -15.88 -10.66 -4.34
CA THR A 33 -16.59 -11.94 -4.23
C THR A 33 -16.60 -12.67 -5.57
N THR A 34 -16.87 -11.95 -6.67
CA THR A 34 -16.84 -12.53 -8.02
C THR A 34 -15.43 -12.99 -8.40
N ALA A 35 -14.42 -12.17 -8.16
CA ALA A 35 -13.02 -12.54 -8.39
C ALA A 35 -12.61 -13.78 -7.58
N PHE A 36 -13.03 -13.88 -6.32
CA PHE A 36 -12.80 -15.04 -5.47
C PHE A 36 -13.42 -16.32 -6.07
N LEU A 37 -14.71 -16.26 -6.46
CA LEU A 37 -15.39 -17.40 -7.05
C LEU A 37 -14.76 -17.87 -8.36
N THR A 38 -14.34 -16.92 -9.22
CA THR A 38 -13.65 -17.20 -10.46
C THR A 38 -12.30 -17.86 -10.20
N CYS A 39 -11.49 -17.27 -9.32
CA CYS A 39 -10.15 -17.78 -8.97
C CYS A 39 -10.24 -19.18 -8.34
N ALA A 40 -11.20 -19.41 -7.43
CA ALA A 40 -11.41 -20.70 -6.81
C ALA A 40 -11.87 -21.78 -7.83
N ALA A 41 -12.67 -21.39 -8.82
CA ALA A 41 -13.10 -22.29 -9.89
C ALA A 41 -11.93 -22.69 -10.81
N GLU A 42 -11.03 -21.74 -11.13
CA GLU A 42 -9.85 -21.99 -11.99
C GLU A 42 -8.78 -22.84 -11.27
N LEU A 43 -8.56 -22.62 -9.97
CA LEU A 43 -7.59 -23.37 -9.18
C LEU A 43 -8.09 -24.77 -8.77
N GLY A 44 -9.40 -25.03 -8.87
CA GLY A 44 -10.05 -26.23 -8.36
C GLY A 44 -10.52 -26.03 -6.90
N ALA A 45 -11.81 -25.86 -6.74
CA ALA A 45 -12.45 -25.61 -5.43
C ALA A 45 -12.59 -26.84 -4.53
N ASP A 46 -12.08 -27.98 -4.95
CA ASP A 46 -12.05 -29.26 -4.25
C ASP A 46 -10.94 -29.33 -3.19
N LEU A 47 -9.89 -28.55 -3.34
CA LEU A 47 -8.77 -28.49 -2.40
C LEU A 47 -8.87 -27.28 -1.49
N ARG A 48 -8.91 -27.54 -0.18
CA ARG A 48 -8.95 -26.49 0.86
C ARG A 48 -7.84 -25.45 0.71
N SER A 49 -6.64 -25.89 0.33
CA SER A 49 -5.49 -24.99 0.10
C SER A 49 -5.71 -24.03 -1.08
N HIS A 50 -6.36 -24.49 -2.14
CA HIS A 50 -6.66 -23.65 -3.30
C HIS A 50 -7.68 -22.57 -2.95
N VAL A 51 -8.75 -22.95 -2.23
CA VAL A 51 -9.75 -22.01 -1.72
C VAL A 51 -9.13 -21.00 -0.76
N TYR A 52 -8.22 -21.45 0.12
CA TYR A 52 -7.51 -20.56 1.03
C TYR A 52 -6.69 -19.49 0.30
N TRP A 53 -5.87 -19.90 -0.66
CA TRP A 53 -5.03 -18.94 -1.38
C TRP A 53 -5.82 -18.06 -2.34
N ALA A 54 -6.86 -18.61 -3.01
CA ALA A 54 -7.79 -17.82 -3.82
C ALA A 54 -8.45 -16.71 -3.00
N GLY A 55 -8.99 -17.04 -1.83
CA GLY A 55 -9.66 -16.08 -0.98
C GLY A 55 -8.68 -15.05 -0.38
N ARG A 56 -7.52 -15.49 0.08
CA ARG A 56 -6.50 -14.59 0.62
C ARG A 56 -6.00 -13.57 -0.42
N ALA A 57 -5.89 -13.97 -1.68
CA ALA A 57 -5.46 -13.10 -2.77
C ALA A 57 -6.54 -12.12 -3.25
N THR A 58 -7.82 -12.52 -3.19
CA THR A 58 -8.92 -11.75 -3.80
C THR A 58 -9.77 -10.99 -2.77
N LEU A 59 -9.98 -11.55 -1.56
CA LEU A 59 -10.83 -10.93 -0.53
C LEU A 59 -10.05 -9.97 0.38
N CYS A 60 -8.73 -10.22 0.59
CA CYS A 60 -7.90 -9.37 1.43
C CYS A 60 -7.21 -8.28 0.60
N SER A 61 -7.40 -7.02 0.97
CA SER A 61 -6.72 -5.87 0.34
C SER A 61 -5.58 -5.31 1.17
N ASP A 62 -5.56 -5.66 2.45
CA ASP A 62 -4.62 -5.14 3.43
C ASP A 62 -4.00 -6.30 4.23
N PRO A 63 -2.74 -6.20 4.67
CA PRO A 63 -2.14 -7.18 5.57
C PRO A 63 -2.93 -7.40 6.87
N ASP A 64 -3.59 -6.37 7.39
CA ASP A 64 -4.39 -6.44 8.61
C ASP A 64 -5.65 -7.32 8.42
N HIS A 65 -6.18 -7.38 7.19
CA HIS A 65 -7.31 -8.26 6.84
C HIS A 65 -6.93 -9.75 6.84
N GLN A 66 -5.65 -10.07 6.67
CA GLN A 66 -5.19 -11.46 6.58
C GLN A 66 -5.47 -12.22 7.87
N ARG A 67 -5.27 -11.58 9.03
CA ARG A 67 -5.54 -12.21 10.33
C ARG A 67 -7.02 -12.52 10.53
N LEU A 68 -7.89 -11.57 10.17
CA LEU A 68 -9.35 -11.77 10.26
C LEU A 68 -9.82 -12.84 9.27
N TYR A 69 -9.23 -12.84 8.07
CA TYR A 69 -9.47 -13.86 7.06
C TYR A 69 -9.05 -15.25 7.54
N ASP A 70 -7.85 -15.38 8.13
CA ASP A 70 -7.31 -16.66 8.61
C ASP A 70 -8.21 -17.24 9.72
N LEU A 71 -8.69 -16.39 10.63
CA LEU A 71 -9.65 -16.81 11.67
C LEU A 71 -10.99 -17.24 11.07
N ALA A 72 -11.56 -16.45 10.16
CA ALA A 72 -12.81 -16.78 9.49
C ALA A 72 -12.69 -18.06 8.64
N PHE A 73 -11.53 -18.28 8.01
CA PHE A 73 -11.26 -19.49 7.24
C PHE A 73 -11.16 -20.73 8.13
N ALA A 74 -10.46 -20.61 9.26
CA ALA A 74 -10.33 -21.70 10.23
C ALA A 74 -11.69 -22.07 10.83
N ASP A 75 -12.53 -21.09 11.14
CA ASP A 75 -13.86 -21.30 11.69
C ASP A 75 -14.83 -21.93 10.66
N TRP A 76 -14.81 -21.44 9.42
CA TRP A 76 -15.70 -21.91 8.35
C TRP A 76 -15.34 -23.30 7.83
N PHE A 77 -14.06 -23.60 7.68
CA PHE A 77 -13.54 -24.84 7.12
C PHE A 77 -12.85 -25.75 8.17
N GLY A 78 -13.04 -25.51 9.45
CA GLY A 78 -12.36 -26.16 10.59
C GLY A 78 -12.75 -27.62 10.90
N GLY A 79 -13.49 -28.29 10.02
CA GLY A 79 -13.68 -29.74 10.05
C GLY A 79 -12.58 -30.48 9.28
N GLU A 80 -12.20 -31.68 9.69
CA GLU A 80 -11.11 -32.59 9.28
C GLU A 80 -10.37 -32.33 7.93
N PRO A 81 -9.04 -32.54 7.86
CA PRO A 81 -8.25 -32.22 6.67
C PRO A 81 -8.58 -33.21 5.52
N GLY A 82 -9.15 -32.69 4.43
CA GLY A 82 -9.20 -33.44 3.18
C GLY A 82 -10.41 -33.24 2.27
N ARG A 83 -11.57 -32.90 2.76
CA ARG A 83 -12.78 -32.61 1.95
C ARG A 83 -13.51 -31.42 2.48
N LEU A 84 -13.97 -30.53 1.60
CA LEU A 84 -14.89 -29.44 1.94
C LEU A 84 -16.20 -30.05 2.47
N SER A 85 -16.32 -30.15 3.78
CA SER A 85 -17.61 -30.42 4.42
C SER A 85 -18.38 -29.11 4.44
N VAL A 86 -19.47 -29.03 3.70
CA VAL A 86 -20.41 -27.90 3.72
C VAL A 86 -21.18 -27.99 5.03
N ALA A 87 -20.62 -27.45 6.11
CA ALA A 87 -21.38 -27.20 7.32
C ALA A 87 -22.35 -26.05 7.03
N ALA A 88 -23.62 -26.25 7.40
CA ALA A 88 -24.59 -25.17 7.42
C ALA A 88 -24.05 -24.01 8.27
N PRO A 89 -24.21 -22.75 7.83
CA PRO A 89 -23.65 -21.61 8.54
C PRO A 89 -24.19 -21.66 10.00
N PRO A 90 -23.28 -21.53 10.99
CA PRO A 90 -23.75 -21.33 12.36
C PRO A 90 -24.61 -20.05 12.36
N PRO A 91 -25.68 -20.00 13.16
CA PRO A 91 -26.47 -18.79 13.27
C PRO A 91 -25.51 -17.68 13.71
N VAL A 92 -25.41 -16.66 12.88
CA VAL A 92 -24.61 -15.46 13.18
C VAL A 92 -25.23 -14.87 14.43
N GLN A 93 -24.63 -15.13 15.58
CA GLN A 93 -24.85 -14.29 16.74
C GLN A 93 -24.24 -12.94 16.32
N VAL A 94 -25.10 -12.05 15.89
CA VAL A 94 -24.79 -10.63 15.76
C VAL A 94 -24.42 -10.21 17.17
N GLY A 95 -23.12 -10.22 17.45
CA GLY A 95 -22.56 -9.62 18.63
C GLY A 95 -23.13 -8.21 18.69
N ALA A 96 -23.81 -7.93 19.78
CA ALA A 96 -24.50 -6.68 19.99
C ALA A 96 -23.59 -5.53 19.59
N MET A 97 -23.94 -4.88 18.49
CA MET A 97 -23.53 -3.50 18.24
C MET A 97 -23.81 -2.77 19.55
N ALA A 98 -22.76 -2.23 20.17
CA ALA A 98 -22.91 -1.36 21.30
C ALA A 98 -23.92 -0.30 20.90
N ARG A 99 -25.14 -0.42 21.45
CA ARG A 99 -26.10 0.68 21.43
C ARG A 99 -25.38 1.85 22.05
N LEU A 100 -25.32 2.94 21.34
CA LEU A 100 -25.13 4.26 21.92
C LEU A 100 -26.32 4.46 22.85
N ASP A 101 -26.17 4.05 24.08
CA ASP A 101 -27.10 4.34 25.15
C ASP A 101 -26.74 5.74 25.65
N THR A 102 -27.59 6.69 25.26
CA THR A 102 -27.61 8.03 25.83
C THR A 102 -28.13 7.91 27.26
N GLY A 103 -27.20 7.99 28.21
CA GLY A 103 -27.53 8.44 29.57
C GLY A 103 -27.90 7.39 30.57
N GLN A 104 -26.94 6.98 31.39
CA GLN A 104 -26.98 7.17 32.86
C GLN A 104 -25.66 6.71 33.47
N PRO A 105 -25.09 7.40 34.47
CA PRO A 105 -23.83 7.02 35.09
C PRO A 105 -24.07 5.87 36.04
N THR A 106 -23.41 4.73 35.80
CA THR A 106 -23.26 3.68 36.80
C THR A 106 -21.87 3.86 37.42
N GLU A 107 -21.88 4.20 38.70
CA GLU A 107 -20.69 4.28 39.55
C GLU A 107 -20.01 2.90 39.68
N GLY A 108 -18.67 2.91 39.68
CA GLY A 108 -17.89 1.86 40.31
C GLY A 108 -16.94 1.06 39.41
N GLY A 109 -15.81 1.68 39.04
CA GLY A 109 -14.59 1.01 38.64
C GLY A 109 -13.46 2.05 38.53
N PRO A 110 -12.25 1.78 39.03
CA PRO A 110 -11.17 2.75 38.89
C PRO A 110 -10.85 2.98 37.42
N PRO A 111 -10.59 4.21 36.97
CA PRO A 111 -10.19 4.47 35.59
C PRO A 111 -8.82 3.83 35.37
N ASP A 112 -8.80 2.85 34.48
CA ASP A 112 -7.56 2.29 33.94
C ASP A 112 -7.06 3.30 32.87
N ASP A 113 -6.53 4.42 33.39
CA ASP A 113 -5.88 5.48 32.62
C ASP A 113 -4.51 4.97 32.14
N ASP A 114 -4.51 4.01 31.23
CA ASP A 114 -3.32 3.71 30.43
C ASP A 114 -3.33 4.60 29.17
N PRO A 115 -2.56 5.72 29.20
CA PRO A 115 -2.52 6.67 28.08
C PRO A 115 -2.07 6.01 26.77
N LEU A 116 -1.35 4.87 26.84
CA LEU A 116 -0.94 4.09 25.69
C LEU A 116 -2.11 3.35 25.03
N ARG A 117 -3.06 2.84 25.84
CA ARG A 117 -4.27 2.19 25.31
C ARG A 117 -5.23 3.20 24.69
N ALA A 118 -5.39 4.37 25.31
CA ALA A 118 -6.22 5.44 24.75
C ALA A 118 -5.64 5.97 23.43
N ALA A 119 -4.32 6.18 23.35
CA ALA A 119 -3.63 6.59 22.12
C ALA A 119 -3.72 5.52 21.02
N ALA A 120 -3.56 4.24 21.35
CA ALA A 120 -3.70 3.13 20.41
C ALA A 120 -5.13 3.05 19.84
N SER A 121 -6.15 3.22 20.71
CA SER A 121 -7.56 3.23 20.28
C SER A 121 -7.89 4.43 19.38
N ALA A 122 -7.39 5.62 19.72
CA ALA A 122 -7.57 6.82 18.90
C ALA A 122 -6.91 6.67 17.50
N THR A 123 -5.71 6.11 17.44
CA THR A 123 -5.01 5.85 16.18
C THR A 123 -5.75 4.80 15.34
N GLU A 124 -6.36 3.79 15.97
CA GLU A 124 -7.14 2.76 15.28
C GLU A 124 -8.44 3.32 14.70
N VAL A 125 -9.10 4.22 15.41
CA VAL A 125 -10.28 4.92 14.90
C VAL A 125 -9.96 5.79 13.69
N LEU A 126 -8.80 6.46 13.68
CA LEU A 126 -8.36 7.28 12.55
C LEU A 126 -8.09 6.47 11.27
N ARG A 127 -7.71 5.19 11.38
CA ARG A 127 -7.46 4.32 10.22
C ARG A 127 -8.69 4.06 9.36
N HIS A 128 -9.88 4.16 9.94
CA HIS A 128 -11.14 3.85 9.29
C HIS A 128 -11.97 5.08 8.91
N ARG A 129 -11.49 6.29 9.25
CA ARG A 129 -12.15 7.53 8.86
C ARG A 129 -11.68 8.01 7.49
N ASP A 130 -12.60 8.55 6.71
CA ASP A 130 -12.25 9.26 5.49
C ASP A 130 -11.50 10.56 5.84
N VAL A 131 -10.43 10.83 5.11
CA VAL A 131 -9.63 12.05 5.28
C VAL A 131 -10.47 13.31 5.02
N ALA A 132 -11.46 13.22 4.13
CA ALA A 132 -12.39 14.31 3.84
C ALA A 132 -13.26 14.69 5.03
N ASP A 133 -13.58 13.70 5.90
CA ASP A 133 -14.48 13.85 7.04
C ASP A 133 -13.73 14.12 8.36
N LEU A 134 -12.41 14.28 8.32
CA LEU A 134 -11.62 14.55 9.51
C LEU A 134 -11.86 15.98 10.01
N ASP A 135 -12.14 16.08 11.30
CA ASP A 135 -12.12 17.36 12.00
C ASP A 135 -10.66 17.90 12.10
N PRO A 136 -10.46 19.19 12.41
CA PRO A 136 -9.13 19.79 12.47
C PRO A 136 -8.17 19.07 13.41
N VAL A 137 -8.65 18.58 14.56
CA VAL A 137 -7.81 17.90 15.57
C VAL A 137 -7.32 16.55 15.05
N ALA A 138 -8.22 15.76 14.47
CA ALA A 138 -7.88 14.48 13.85
C ALA A 138 -6.95 14.66 12.63
N ARG A 139 -7.14 15.73 11.86
CA ARG A 139 -6.25 16.08 10.75
C ARG A 139 -4.86 16.43 11.21
N ASP A 140 -4.71 17.18 12.28
CA ASP A 140 -3.40 17.51 12.88
C ASP A 140 -2.70 16.25 13.40
N GLU A 141 -3.43 15.31 13.96
CA GLU A 141 -2.87 14.03 14.40
C GLU A 141 -2.36 13.19 13.21
N VAL A 142 -3.13 13.09 12.13
CA VAL A 142 -2.68 12.46 10.88
C VAL A 142 -1.42 13.13 10.35
N ASN A 143 -1.35 14.46 10.37
CA ASN A 143 -0.18 15.21 9.94
C ASN A 143 1.06 14.92 10.81
N ARG A 144 0.88 14.78 12.12
CA ARG A 144 1.97 14.37 13.03
C ARG A 144 2.46 12.96 12.73
N LEU A 145 1.53 12.01 12.53
CA LEU A 145 1.87 10.63 12.18
C LEU A 145 2.63 10.56 10.84
N LEU A 146 2.22 11.33 9.86
CA LEU A 146 2.92 11.42 8.57
C LEU A 146 4.33 12.00 8.69
N ALA A 147 4.54 12.97 9.58
CA ALA A 147 5.85 13.58 9.80
C ALA A 147 6.88 12.60 10.37
N VAL A 148 6.45 11.62 11.16
CA VAL A 148 7.32 10.59 11.77
C VAL A 148 7.33 9.28 11.01
N LEU A 149 6.52 9.14 9.95
CA LEU A 149 6.42 7.91 9.18
C LEU A 149 7.75 7.59 8.47
N PRO A 150 8.38 6.42 8.76
CA PRO A 150 9.59 6.01 8.06
C PRO A 150 9.24 5.53 6.64
N VAL A 151 9.29 6.43 5.67
CA VAL A 151 9.02 6.07 4.29
C VAL A 151 10.18 5.26 3.73
N GLN A 152 9.93 3.97 3.49
CA GLN A 152 10.95 3.06 2.95
C GLN A 152 11.11 3.28 1.45
N VAL A 153 12.35 3.57 1.05
CA VAL A 153 12.68 3.70 -0.37
C VAL A 153 12.85 2.31 -1.01
N PRO A 154 12.04 1.95 -2.01
CA PRO A 154 12.17 0.67 -2.69
C PRO A 154 13.56 0.53 -3.30
N SER A 155 14.14 -0.67 -3.22
CA SER A 155 15.49 -0.92 -3.73
C SER A 155 15.50 -1.99 -4.82
N ARG A 156 16.44 -1.88 -5.76
CA ARG A 156 16.66 -2.87 -6.81
C ARG A 156 18.06 -3.49 -6.71
N ARG A 157 18.22 -4.69 -7.18
CA ARG A 157 19.55 -5.30 -7.37
C ARG A 157 20.37 -4.47 -8.35
N SER A 158 21.62 -4.22 -8.00
CA SER A 158 22.59 -3.53 -8.86
C SER A 158 23.51 -4.56 -9.51
N SER A 159 23.88 -4.34 -10.76
CA SER A 159 24.93 -5.13 -11.42
C SER A 159 26.30 -4.94 -10.78
N ARG A 160 26.51 -3.82 -10.06
CA ARG A 160 27.76 -3.56 -9.35
C ARG A 160 27.91 -4.54 -8.19
N GLN A 161 29.01 -5.27 -8.22
CA GLN A 161 29.40 -6.18 -7.14
C GLN A 161 30.02 -5.36 -5.99
N ARG A 162 29.71 -5.74 -4.77
CA ARG A 162 30.31 -5.17 -3.55
C ARG A 162 31.02 -6.28 -2.77
N PRO A 163 32.14 -5.98 -2.08
CA PRO A 163 32.78 -6.92 -1.17
C PRO A 163 31.77 -7.44 -0.15
N ALA A 164 31.85 -8.74 0.18
CA ALA A 164 30.95 -9.39 1.13
C ALA A 164 31.69 -10.51 1.85
N GLY A 165 31.17 -10.90 3.03
CA GLY A 165 31.72 -12.05 3.77
C GLY A 165 31.38 -13.41 3.15
N ARG A 166 30.34 -13.46 2.30
CA ARG A 166 29.90 -14.67 1.59
C ARG A 166 29.28 -14.30 0.25
N GLY A 167 29.25 -15.22 -0.70
CA GLY A 167 28.66 -15.02 -2.03
C GLY A 167 29.56 -15.57 -3.12
N ARG A 168 29.65 -14.86 -4.24
CA ARG A 168 30.52 -15.25 -5.35
C ARG A 168 31.97 -14.93 -5.03
N LEU A 169 32.90 -15.84 -5.32
CA LEU A 169 34.34 -15.60 -5.14
C LEU A 169 34.80 -14.37 -5.95
N ASP A 170 35.52 -13.48 -5.29
CA ASP A 170 36.21 -12.35 -5.94
C ASP A 170 37.66 -12.73 -6.21
N VAL A 171 37.87 -13.46 -7.30
CA VAL A 171 39.17 -13.98 -7.71
C VAL A 171 40.23 -12.86 -7.78
N ARG A 172 39.89 -11.71 -8.39
CA ARG A 172 40.84 -10.59 -8.52
C ARG A 172 41.30 -10.04 -7.17
N ARG A 173 40.40 -9.98 -6.21
CA ARG A 173 40.74 -9.47 -4.88
C ARG A 173 41.50 -10.52 -4.05
N THR A 174 41.13 -11.79 -4.15
CA THR A 174 41.84 -12.88 -3.52
C THR A 174 43.26 -12.97 -4.02
N LEU A 175 43.49 -13.10 -5.33
CA LEU A 175 44.81 -13.10 -5.95
C LEU A 175 45.67 -11.90 -5.59
N ARG A 176 45.09 -10.69 -5.60
CA ARG A 176 45.84 -9.49 -5.21
C ARG A 176 46.31 -9.53 -3.76
N GLU A 177 45.54 -10.16 -2.89
CA GLU A 177 45.85 -10.29 -1.48
C GLU A 177 46.94 -11.35 -1.29
N GLU A 178 46.90 -12.47 -2.01
CA GLU A 178 47.94 -13.51 -2.03
C GLU A 178 49.26 -12.98 -2.57
N LEU A 179 49.27 -12.25 -3.67
CA LEU A 179 50.49 -11.61 -4.20
C LEU A 179 51.10 -10.61 -3.21
N ARG A 180 50.29 -9.88 -2.43
CA ARG A 180 50.80 -8.99 -1.37
C ARG A 180 51.43 -9.75 -0.21
N ARG A 181 51.10 -11.00 -0.05
CA ARG A 181 51.66 -11.93 0.96
C ARG A 181 52.76 -12.82 0.40
N ALA A 182 53.43 -12.36 -0.66
CA ALA A 182 54.49 -13.09 -1.35
C ALA A 182 54.06 -14.49 -1.84
N GLY A 183 52.76 -14.68 -2.17
CA GLY A 183 52.22 -15.94 -2.66
C GLY A 183 51.66 -16.85 -1.57
N GLU A 184 51.71 -16.45 -0.31
CA GLU A 184 51.09 -17.25 0.76
C GLU A 184 49.55 -17.26 0.66
N PRO A 185 48.92 -18.45 0.78
CA PRO A 185 47.47 -18.55 0.75
C PRO A 185 46.82 -17.69 1.83
N GLY A 186 45.86 -16.86 1.41
CA GLY A 186 45.12 -15.96 2.29
C GLY A 186 43.63 -16.28 2.34
N PRO A 187 42.85 -15.55 3.17
CA PRO A 187 41.40 -15.74 3.24
C PRO A 187 40.75 -15.40 1.91
N LEU A 188 39.86 -16.27 1.45
CA LEU A 188 39.08 -16.07 0.25
C LEU A 188 38.19 -14.80 0.36
N ARG A 189 38.22 -14.00 -0.67
CA ARG A 189 37.40 -12.76 -0.77
C ARG A 189 36.16 -13.01 -1.61
N TYR A 190 35.04 -12.59 -1.08
CA TYR A 190 33.73 -12.76 -1.74
C TYR A 190 33.15 -11.42 -2.15
N ARG A 191 32.24 -11.48 -3.12
CA ARG A 191 31.44 -10.35 -3.61
C ARG A 191 30.01 -10.76 -3.81
N ARG A 192 29.11 -9.79 -3.63
CA ARG A 192 27.68 -9.96 -3.94
C ARG A 192 27.15 -8.76 -4.71
N ALA A 193 26.05 -8.97 -5.42
CA ALA A 193 25.34 -7.89 -6.06
C ALA A 193 24.88 -6.86 -5.02
N GLY A 194 25.20 -5.61 -5.24
CA GLY A 194 24.74 -4.50 -4.40
C GLY A 194 23.24 -4.26 -4.57
N ARG A 195 22.65 -3.51 -3.65
CA ARG A 195 21.30 -2.94 -3.83
C ARG A 195 21.43 -1.44 -4.03
N ARG A 196 20.55 -0.88 -4.85
CA ARG A 196 20.46 0.57 -5.07
C ARG A 196 19.01 1.00 -4.86
N PRO A 197 18.76 2.12 -4.17
CA PRO A 197 17.43 2.65 -4.07
C PRO A 197 16.89 2.97 -5.48
N ARG A 198 15.63 2.69 -5.73
CA ARG A 198 14.92 3.11 -6.94
C ARG A 198 14.54 4.59 -6.80
N ARG A 199 14.38 5.24 -7.93
CA ARG A 199 13.67 6.51 -7.97
C ARG A 199 12.18 6.26 -7.72
N VAL A 200 11.53 7.18 -7.03
CA VAL A 200 10.08 7.18 -6.83
C VAL A 200 9.54 8.47 -7.45
N VAL A 201 8.47 8.35 -8.19
CA VAL A 201 7.77 9.48 -8.81
C VAL A 201 6.35 9.48 -8.28
N TRP A 202 5.96 10.57 -7.65
CA TRP A 202 4.61 10.82 -7.21
C TRP A 202 3.87 11.64 -8.27
N LEU A 203 2.71 11.19 -8.67
CA LEU A 203 1.75 11.90 -9.50
C LEU A 203 0.50 12.08 -8.66
N VAL A 204 0.28 13.29 -8.15
CA VAL A 204 -0.79 13.60 -7.21
C VAL A 204 -1.85 14.43 -7.91
N ASP A 205 -3.05 13.91 -7.99
CA ASP A 205 -4.20 14.63 -8.50
C ASP A 205 -4.64 15.71 -7.49
N VAL A 206 -4.83 16.94 -8.02
CA VAL A 206 -5.25 18.10 -7.24
C VAL A 206 -6.60 18.64 -7.68
N SER A 207 -7.43 17.80 -8.31
CA SER A 207 -8.81 18.10 -8.67
C SER A 207 -9.65 18.45 -7.45
N GLY A 208 -10.85 19.03 -7.69
CA GLY A 208 -11.76 19.39 -6.62
C GLY A 208 -12.20 18.22 -5.75
N SER A 209 -12.44 17.05 -6.34
CA SER A 209 -12.76 15.79 -5.61
C SER A 209 -11.60 15.30 -4.76
N MET A 210 -10.37 15.48 -5.25
CA MET A 210 -9.16 15.08 -4.54
C MET A 210 -8.63 16.13 -3.57
N ALA A 211 -9.22 17.34 -3.50
CA ALA A 211 -8.72 18.44 -2.67
C ALA A 211 -8.49 18.08 -1.19
N PRO A 212 -9.37 17.32 -0.50
CA PRO A 212 -9.14 16.90 0.89
C PRO A 212 -7.93 15.97 1.05
N TYR A 213 -7.65 15.18 0.03
CA TYR A 213 -6.57 14.16 0.04
C TYR A 213 -5.25 14.73 -0.47
N ALA A 214 -5.29 15.69 -1.39
CA ALA A 214 -4.11 16.23 -2.07
C ALA A 214 -3.08 16.78 -1.09
N GLU A 215 -3.53 17.49 -0.05
CA GLU A 215 -2.65 18.02 0.99
C GLU A 215 -1.93 16.90 1.74
N VAL A 216 -2.66 15.88 2.20
CA VAL A 216 -2.12 14.73 2.93
C VAL A 216 -1.12 13.95 2.07
N LEU A 217 -1.44 13.75 0.79
CA LEU A 217 -0.58 13.06 -0.17
C LEU A 217 0.71 13.86 -0.44
N LEU A 218 0.63 15.19 -0.54
CA LEU A 218 1.80 16.05 -0.71
C LEU A 218 2.65 16.11 0.56
N ARG A 219 2.04 16.06 1.77
CA ARG A 219 2.78 15.90 3.03
C ARG A 219 3.55 14.58 3.07
N LEU A 220 2.92 13.48 2.64
CA LEU A 220 3.57 12.17 2.52
C LEU A 220 4.72 12.21 1.49
N ALA A 221 4.51 12.82 0.34
CA ALA A 221 5.54 13.00 -0.67
C ALA A 221 6.71 13.88 -0.17
N HIS A 222 6.42 14.91 0.61
CA HIS A 222 7.41 15.74 1.30
C HIS A 222 8.22 14.92 2.32
N ALA A 223 7.57 14.14 3.19
CA ALA A 223 8.23 13.25 4.13
C ALA A 223 9.15 12.24 3.39
N HIS A 224 8.70 11.72 2.25
CA HIS A 224 9.50 10.83 1.41
C HIS A 224 10.72 11.55 0.81
N LEU A 225 10.57 12.78 0.32
CA LEU A 225 11.69 13.62 -0.13
C LEU A 225 12.74 13.81 0.98
N ARG A 226 12.28 14.02 2.21
CA ARG A 226 13.13 14.25 3.38
C ARG A 226 13.82 12.99 3.87
N SER A 227 13.20 11.81 3.77
CA SER A 227 13.79 10.53 4.20
C SER A 227 15.06 10.15 3.42
N GLY A 228 15.22 10.68 2.21
CA GLY A 228 16.42 10.49 1.36
C GLY A 228 17.57 11.43 1.65
N VAL A 229 17.40 12.42 2.54
CA VAL A 229 18.44 13.41 2.86
C VAL A 229 19.57 12.74 3.63
N GLY A 230 20.78 12.85 3.12
CA GLY A 230 21.99 12.21 3.70
C GLY A 230 22.51 10.99 2.93
N HIS A 231 21.75 10.43 2.00
CA HIS A 231 22.14 9.27 1.19
C HIS A 231 22.44 9.59 -0.29
N GLY A 232 22.72 10.83 -0.62
CA GLY A 232 22.93 11.35 -1.98
C GLY A 232 21.71 12.13 -2.50
N PRO A 233 21.73 12.53 -3.80
CA PRO A 233 20.65 13.33 -4.37
C PRO A 233 19.31 12.63 -4.24
N SER A 234 18.29 13.37 -3.84
CA SER A 234 16.93 12.87 -3.70
C SER A 234 16.51 12.11 -4.96
N ARG A 235 15.99 10.92 -4.76
CA ARG A 235 15.47 10.07 -5.84
C ARG A 235 13.95 10.11 -5.91
N VAL A 236 13.37 11.09 -5.26
CA VAL A 236 11.92 11.31 -5.27
C VAL A 236 11.63 12.51 -6.15
N GLU A 237 10.67 12.35 -7.03
CA GLU A 237 10.12 13.40 -7.87
C GLU A 237 8.63 13.51 -7.60
N VAL A 238 8.12 14.72 -7.60
CA VAL A 238 6.70 14.97 -7.31
C VAL A 238 6.13 15.88 -8.37
N PHE A 239 5.01 15.43 -8.93
CA PHE A 239 4.22 16.17 -9.91
C PHE A 239 2.78 16.23 -9.44
N THR A 240 2.09 17.29 -9.80
CA THR A 240 0.64 17.41 -9.63
C THR A 240 -0.05 17.26 -10.98
N LEU A 241 -1.19 16.55 -10.96
CA LEU A 241 -2.10 16.37 -12.07
C LEU A 241 -3.29 17.29 -11.83
N GLY A 242 -3.56 18.19 -12.75
CA GLY A 242 -4.66 19.14 -12.74
C GLY A 242 -5.09 19.42 -14.18
N THR A 243 -5.35 20.66 -14.54
CA THR A 243 -5.54 21.06 -15.93
C THR A 243 -4.27 20.91 -16.75
N ARG A 244 -3.11 20.91 -16.07
CA ARG A 244 -1.80 20.62 -16.64
C ARG A 244 -0.89 19.90 -15.63
N LEU A 245 0.09 19.19 -16.16
CA LEU A 245 1.14 18.56 -15.37
C LEU A 245 2.10 19.61 -14.81
N THR A 246 2.26 19.68 -13.50
CA THR A 246 3.18 20.62 -12.84
C THR A 246 4.19 19.85 -11.98
N ARG A 247 5.50 20.10 -12.17
CA ARG A 247 6.55 19.51 -11.33
C ARG A 247 6.76 20.37 -10.09
N VAL A 248 6.38 19.84 -8.92
CA VAL A 248 6.48 20.55 -7.63
C VAL A 248 7.62 20.07 -6.75
N THR A 249 8.52 19.22 -7.28
CA THR A 249 9.64 18.65 -6.53
C THR A 249 10.47 19.72 -5.84
N THR A 250 10.82 20.82 -6.56
CA THR A 250 11.68 21.88 -6.01
C THR A 250 10.98 22.66 -4.90
N ALA A 251 9.69 22.93 -5.05
CA ALA A 251 8.88 23.58 -4.01
C ALA A 251 8.82 22.72 -2.74
N LEU A 252 8.65 21.40 -2.89
CA LEU A 252 8.61 20.47 -1.78
C LEU A 252 9.98 20.18 -1.12
N GLN A 253 11.09 20.75 -1.61
CA GLN A 253 12.39 20.63 -0.96
C GLN A 253 12.58 21.56 0.25
N HIS A 254 11.70 22.52 0.47
CA HIS A 254 11.72 23.33 1.70
C HIS A 254 11.70 22.45 2.94
N ARG A 255 12.45 22.85 3.96
CA ARG A 255 12.60 22.07 5.20
C ARG A 255 11.29 22.01 5.97
N ASP A 256 10.64 23.15 6.09
CA ASP A 256 9.34 23.29 6.72
C ASP A 256 8.22 22.84 5.78
N VAL A 257 7.36 21.95 6.25
CA VAL A 257 6.30 21.35 5.45
C VAL A 257 5.24 22.36 5.01
N GLU A 258 4.88 23.31 5.87
CA GLU A 258 3.87 24.33 5.55
C GLU A 258 4.39 25.27 4.46
N THR A 259 5.65 25.67 4.55
CA THR A 259 6.31 26.48 3.53
C THR A 259 6.42 25.71 2.20
N ALA A 260 6.73 24.40 2.26
CA ALA A 260 6.81 23.54 1.09
C ALA A 260 5.46 23.41 0.37
N LEU A 261 4.39 23.16 1.12
CA LEU A 261 3.03 23.04 0.56
C LEU A 261 2.53 24.35 -0.02
N ARG A 262 2.79 25.47 0.67
CA ARG A 262 2.43 26.81 0.16
C ARG A 262 3.17 27.11 -1.15
N ALA A 263 4.47 26.82 -1.20
CA ALA A 263 5.27 27.01 -2.41
C ALA A 263 4.80 26.08 -3.56
N ALA A 264 4.40 24.85 -3.27
CA ALA A 264 3.82 23.94 -4.25
C ALA A 264 2.48 24.48 -4.76
N GLY A 265 1.61 24.94 -3.87
CA GLY A 265 0.32 25.53 -4.23
C GLY A 265 0.44 26.74 -5.14
N GLN A 266 1.46 27.59 -4.93
CA GLN A 266 1.73 28.75 -5.79
C GLN A 266 2.18 28.37 -7.21
N GLN A 267 2.77 27.17 -7.40
CA GLN A 267 3.21 26.68 -8.71
C GLN A 267 2.09 26.02 -9.50
N VAL A 268 1.01 25.57 -8.82
CA VAL A 268 -0.13 24.92 -9.43
C VAL A 268 -1.19 25.98 -9.77
N PRO A 269 -1.44 26.26 -11.05
CA PRO A 269 -2.31 27.40 -11.41
C PRO A 269 -3.78 27.17 -11.07
N ASP A 270 -4.24 25.91 -11.15
CA ASP A 270 -5.64 25.54 -11.02
C ASP A 270 -5.83 24.50 -9.90
N TRP A 271 -5.51 24.90 -8.67
CA TRP A 271 -5.77 24.07 -7.50
C TRP A 271 -7.29 23.91 -7.31
N SER A 272 -7.74 22.66 -7.18
CA SER A 272 -9.18 22.31 -7.14
C SER A 272 -9.92 22.54 -8.47
N GLY A 273 -9.22 22.72 -9.59
CA GLY A 273 -9.79 22.73 -10.93
C GLY A 273 -10.20 21.34 -11.41
N GLY A 274 -10.62 21.26 -12.68
CA GLY A 274 -10.86 19.95 -13.30
C GLY A 274 -9.56 19.26 -13.70
N THR A 275 -9.51 17.92 -13.62
CA THR A 275 -8.35 17.14 -14.05
C THR A 275 -8.55 16.62 -15.46
N ARG A 276 -7.52 16.80 -16.29
CA ARG A 276 -7.36 16.13 -17.59
C ARG A 276 -6.32 15.03 -17.41
N LEU A 277 -6.74 13.95 -16.78
CA LEU A 277 -5.84 12.88 -16.34
C LEU A 277 -5.07 12.25 -17.51
N GLY A 278 -5.78 11.95 -18.63
CA GLY A 278 -5.17 11.39 -19.82
C GLY A 278 -4.10 12.31 -20.42
N GLU A 279 -4.43 13.58 -20.65
CA GLU A 279 -3.49 14.57 -21.20
C GLU A 279 -2.27 14.78 -20.30
N THR A 280 -2.47 14.84 -18.97
CA THR A 280 -1.38 15.05 -18.02
C THR A 280 -0.49 13.83 -17.88
N LEU A 281 -1.05 12.61 -17.90
CA LEU A 281 -0.27 11.37 -17.92
C LEU A 281 0.49 11.20 -19.22
N GLN A 282 -0.11 11.50 -20.37
CA GLN A 282 0.59 11.51 -21.64
C GLN A 282 1.75 12.50 -21.62
N ALA A 283 1.52 13.74 -21.18
CA ALA A 283 2.58 14.75 -21.04
C ALA A 283 3.71 14.29 -20.09
N PHE A 284 3.38 13.54 -19.05
CA PHE A 284 4.37 12.94 -18.17
C PHE A 284 5.18 11.86 -18.88
N VAL A 285 4.54 10.95 -19.60
CA VAL A 285 5.22 9.87 -20.35
C VAL A 285 6.16 10.48 -21.42
N ASP A 286 5.69 11.47 -22.17
CA ASP A 286 6.44 12.10 -23.25
C ASP A 286 7.69 12.84 -22.74
N ARG A 287 7.55 13.59 -21.64
CA ARG A 287 8.65 14.44 -21.14
C ARG A 287 9.57 13.71 -20.17
N TRP A 288 9.04 12.80 -19.34
CA TRP A 288 9.78 12.15 -18.24
C TRP A 288 9.69 10.63 -18.22
N GLY A 289 8.97 10.00 -19.17
CA GLY A 289 8.76 8.57 -19.26
C GLY A 289 10.02 7.76 -19.56
N GLN A 290 10.17 7.31 -20.81
CA GLN A 290 11.18 6.31 -21.19
C GLN A 290 12.63 6.80 -21.07
N ARG A 291 12.90 8.07 -21.34
CA ARG A 291 14.26 8.67 -21.31
C ARG A 291 14.51 9.55 -20.09
N GLY A 292 13.49 9.78 -19.26
CA GLY A 292 13.52 10.69 -18.14
C GLY A 292 13.56 10.03 -16.76
N VAL A 293 12.98 10.72 -15.79
CA VAL A 293 12.97 10.35 -14.37
C VAL A 293 12.18 9.08 -14.07
N ALA A 294 11.21 8.73 -14.91
CA ALA A 294 10.37 7.55 -14.75
C ALA A 294 11.10 6.26 -15.14
N ARG A 295 12.20 6.32 -15.90
CA ARG A 295 12.90 5.10 -16.33
C ARG A 295 13.42 4.28 -15.15
N GLY A 296 12.82 3.10 -14.92
CA GLY A 296 13.19 2.21 -13.83
C GLY A 296 12.83 2.76 -12.44
N ALA A 297 12.00 3.79 -12.38
CA ALA A 297 11.39 4.32 -11.17
C ALA A 297 10.20 3.46 -10.73
N VAL A 298 9.73 3.71 -9.53
CA VAL A 298 8.37 3.36 -9.09
C VAL A 298 7.55 4.62 -9.28
N VAL A 299 6.47 4.53 -10.05
CA VAL A 299 5.52 5.63 -10.23
C VAL A 299 4.31 5.35 -9.36
N VAL A 300 3.98 6.29 -8.51
CA VAL A 300 2.81 6.26 -7.62
C VAL A 300 1.83 7.28 -8.15
N ILE A 301 0.68 6.83 -8.59
CA ILE A 301 -0.41 7.68 -9.10
C ILE A 301 -1.50 7.71 -8.03
N CYS A 302 -1.87 8.91 -7.60
CA CYS A 302 -2.91 9.15 -6.61
C CYS A 302 -3.99 10.01 -7.26
N SER A 303 -5.08 9.39 -7.66
CA SER A 303 -6.25 10.01 -8.31
C SER A 303 -7.47 9.14 -8.04
N ASP A 304 -8.66 9.73 -8.05
CA ASP A 304 -9.94 9.02 -8.03
C ASP A 304 -10.32 8.43 -9.41
N GLY A 305 -9.52 8.74 -10.43
CA GLY A 305 -9.71 8.24 -11.80
C GLY A 305 -10.78 9.00 -12.58
N TRP A 306 -11.28 10.13 -12.07
CA TRP A 306 -12.27 10.93 -12.79
C TRP A 306 -11.61 11.73 -13.92
N GLU A 307 -12.01 11.49 -15.17
CA GLU A 307 -11.50 12.14 -16.37
C GLU A 307 -12.50 13.17 -16.91
N ARG A 308 -12.05 14.38 -17.15
CA ARG A 308 -12.84 15.43 -17.85
C ARG A 308 -12.40 15.65 -19.30
N GLY A 309 -11.29 15.07 -19.71
CA GLY A 309 -10.77 15.14 -21.07
C GLY A 309 -11.21 13.94 -21.93
N ASP A 310 -10.34 13.54 -22.85
CA ASP A 310 -10.57 12.38 -23.72
C ASP A 310 -10.18 11.09 -22.98
N PRO A 311 -11.15 10.21 -22.62
CA PRO A 311 -10.86 8.94 -21.94
C PRO A 311 -10.05 7.96 -22.81
N ALA A 312 -10.03 8.13 -24.14
CA ALA A 312 -9.24 7.28 -25.03
C ALA A 312 -7.72 7.40 -24.78
N LEU A 313 -7.26 8.45 -24.12
CA LEU A 313 -5.86 8.64 -23.75
C LEU A 313 -5.43 7.77 -22.55
N LEU A 314 -6.37 7.14 -21.86
CA LEU A 314 -6.10 6.30 -20.68
C LEU A 314 -6.10 4.80 -20.99
N GLY A 315 -6.53 4.39 -22.20
CA GLY A 315 -6.74 3.00 -22.62
C GLY A 315 -5.66 2.43 -23.50
#